data_3a4cb1b45bc031ee8c442bdbcc984653
#
_entry.id   3a4cb1b45bc031ee8c442bdbcc984653
#
_cell.length_a   1.000
_cell.length_b   1.000
_cell.length_c   1.000
_cell.angle_alpha   90.00
_cell.angle_beta   90.00
_cell.angle_gamma   90.00
#
_symmetry.space_group_name_H-M   'P 1'
#
loop_
_entity.id
_entity.type
_entity.pdbx_description
1 polymer ?
#
loop_
_entity_poly.entity_id
_entity_poly.type
_entity_poly.pdbx_seq_one_letter_code
_entity_poly.pdbx_strand_id
1 'polypeptide(L)'
;DVCSSDLVISLTLVTPGEIKDSLRYRNTMGVALQMCDQLLWENRWQVLDRQVLWLPTGPEALWCVAHPAAEIKAHCADLEQTHPLGRLWDLDVICPQHGHVGRQSLGANLRRCLICDEPAHACSRSRHHLVEQVVSRVEKMIDDWFARD
;
A
#
# COMPACT_ATOMS: atom_id res chain seq x y z
N ASP A 1 -13.32 -17.68 -1.17
CA ASP A 1 -12.93 -18.63 -0.42
C ASP A 1 -12.38 -18.24 0.91
N VAL A 2 -12.27 -19.06 1.73
CA VAL A 2 -12.05 -18.73 3.10
C VAL A 2 -10.66 -19.15 3.54
N CYS A 3 -9.82 -18.19 3.80
CA CYS A 3 -8.59 -18.40 4.52
C CYS A 3 -8.86 -18.16 5.99
N SER A 4 -8.90 -19.22 6.78
CA SER A 4 -9.21 -19.10 8.19
C SER A 4 -7.96 -19.12 9.06
N SER A 5 -6.79 -19.28 8.45
CA SER A 5 -5.54 -19.29 9.18
C SER A 5 -4.95 -17.91 9.29
N ASP A 6 -3.79 -17.82 9.90
CA ASP A 6 -3.07 -16.57 10.05
C ASP A 6 -2.72 -16.01 8.67
N LEU A 7 -2.93 -14.72 8.50
CA LEU A 7 -2.68 -14.04 7.24
C LEU A 7 -1.50 -13.12 7.36
N VAL A 8 -0.91 -12.79 6.21
CA VAL A 8 0.16 -11.80 6.16
C VAL A 8 -0.33 -10.58 5.42
N ILE A 9 -0.23 -9.41 6.04
CA ILE A 9 -0.40 -8.13 5.37
C ILE A 9 0.99 -7.63 5.00
N SER A 10 1.20 -7.37 3.73
CA SER A 10 2.47 -6.83 3.21
C SER A 10 2.25 -5.40 2.77
N LEU A 11 3.10 -4.49 3.23
CA LEU A 11 3.05 -3.08 2.86
C LEU A 11 4.35 -2.71 2.17
N THR A 12 4.23 -2.16 0.96
CA THR A 12 5.34 -1.56 0.24
C THR A 12 4.89 -0.21 -0.27
N LEU A 13 5.84 0.59 -0.78
CA LEU A 13 5.53 1.89 -1.36
C LEU A 13 5.68 1.85 -2.87
N VAL A 14 4.89 2.69 -3.53
CA VAL A 14 5.08 2.97 -4.96
C VAL A 14 6.23 3.97 -5.05
N THR A 15 7.39 3.52 -5.54
CA THR A 15 8.59 4.35 -5.63
C THR A 15 9.07 4.36 -7.08
N PRO A 16 8.47 5.19 -7.95
CA PRO A 16 8.87 5.24 -9.36
C PRO A 16 10.30 5.78 -9.48
N GLY A 17 10.96 5.45 -10.60
CA GLY A 17 12.32 5.88 -10.86
C GLY A 17 13.34 5.00 -10.16
N GLU A 18 14.58 5.46 -10.14
CA GLU A 18 15.70 4.67 -9.64
C GLU A 18 15.87 4.74 -8.12
N ILE A 19 15.46 5.85 -7.51
CA ILE A 19 15.63 6.05 -6.08
C ILE A 19 14.47 5.36 -5.35
N LYS A 20 14.81 4.35 -4.56
CA LYS A 20 13.83 3.57 -3.80
C LYS A 20 13.89 3.84 -2.30
N ASP A 21 15.01 4.41 -1.82
CA ASP A 21 15.20 4.72 -0.42
C ASP A 21 15.64 6.18 -0.30
N SER A 22 14.82 6.97 0.36
CA SER A 22 15.10 8.39 0.60
C SER A 22 14.40 8.80 1.88
N LEU A 23 14.80 9.94 2.44
CA LEU A 23 14.11 10.48 3.61
C LEU A 23 12.64 10.71 3.33
N ARG A 24 12.33 11.21 2.14
CA ARG A 24 10.93 11.42 1.72
C ARG A 24 10.14 10.11 1.77
N TYR A 25 10.68 9.03 1.23
CA TYR A 25 10.00 7.74 1.25
C TYR A 25 9.95 7.13 2.65
N ARG A 26 11.00 7.33 3.46
CA ARG A 26 11.00 6.85 4.84
C ARG A 26 9.93 7.56 5.67
N ASN A 27 9.77 8.86 5.48
CA ASN A 27 8.72 9.61 6.16
C ASN A 27 7.34 9.14 5.73
N THR A 28 7.17 8.88 4.43
CA THR A 28 5.92 8.36 3.89
C THR A 28 5.60 6.98 4.49
N MET A 29 6.61 6.13 4.59
CA MET A 29 6.44 4.81 5.20
C MET A 29 6.02 4.93 6.66
N GLY A 30 6.57 5.92 7.38
CA GLY A 30 6.19 6.16 8.77
C GLY A 30 4.71 6.45 8.91
N VAL A 31 4.15 7.26 8.01
CA VAL A 31 2.70 7.54 8.01
C VAL A 31 1.92 6.26 7.72
N ALA A 32 2.35 5.49 6.74
CA ALA A 32 1.68 4.25 6.38
C ALA A 32 1.69 3.25 7.53
N LEU A 33 2.82 3.11 8.21
CA LEU A 33 2.94 2.23 9.38
C LEU A 33 1.98 2.65 10.48
N GLN A 34 1.92 3.95 10.77
CA GLN A 34 1.03 4.46 11.80
C GLN A 34 -0.43 4.16 11.46
N MET A 35 -0.82 4.39 10.22
CA MET A 35 -2.20 4.16 9.80
C MET A 35 -2.56 2.68 9.82
N CYS A 36 -1.65 1.81 9.40
CA CYS A 36 -1.89 0.38 9.42
C CYS A 36 -1.96 -0.16 10.84
N ASP A 37 -1.05 0.24 11.70
CA ASP A 37 -1.07 -0.19 13.10
C ASP A 37 -2.36 0.28 13.78
N GLN A 38 -2.79 1.50 13.49
CA GLN A 38 -4.03 2.04 14.04
C GLN A 38 -5.25 1.24 13.57
N LEU A 39 -5.28 0.89 12.29
CA LEU A 39 -6.37 0.12 11.73
C LEU A 39 -6.49 -1.24 12.40
N LEU A 40 -5.37 -1.92 12.59
CA LEU A 40 -5.35 -3.23 13.26
C LEU A 40 -5.83 -3.12 14.70
N TRP A 41 -5.37 -2.08 15.40
CA TRP A 41 -5.72 -1.88 16.80
C TRP A 41 -7.20 -1.51 16.97
N GLU A 42 -7.71 -0.61 16.12
CA GLU A 42 -9.11 -0.18 16.21
C GLU A 42 -10.08 -1.32 15.92
N ASN A 43 -9.71 -2.21 15.02
CA ASN A 43 -10.54 -3.37 14.70
C ASN A 43 -10.34 -4.53 15.67
N ARG A 44 -9.38 -4.39 16.59
CA ARG A 44 -9.07 -5.42 17.59
C ARG A 44 -8.69 -6.74 16.97
N TRP A 45 -8.05 -6.71 15.80
CA TRP A 45 -7.52 -7.92 15.19
C TRP A 45 -6.25 -8.33 15.91
N GLN A 46 -6.07 -9.64 16.09
CA GLN A 46 -4.91 -10.17 16.79
C GLN A 46 -3.69 -10.14 15.87
N VAL A 47 -2.67 -9.38 16.25
CA VAL A 47 -1.41 -9.30 15.51
C VAL A 47 -0.43 -10.26 16.18
N LEU A 48 -0.01 -11.28 15.43
CA LEU A 48 0.89 -12.32 15.93
C LEU A 48 2.34 -11.96 15.73
N ASP A 49 2.66 -11.17 14.70
CA ASP A 49 4.02 -10.74 14.43
C ASP A 49 3.99 -9.48 13.58
N ARG A 50 5.06 -8.67 13.68
CA ARG A 50 5.19 -7.43 12.93
C ARG A 50 6.67 -7.20 12.64
N GLN A 51 6.99 -6.98 11.36
CA GLN A 51 8.35 -6.69 10.94
C GLN A 51 8.37 -5.48 10.03
N VAL A 52 9.37 -4.62 10.22
CA VAL A 52 9.61 -3.46 9.35
C VAL A 52 11.04 -3.56 8.85
N LEU A 53 11.19 -3.51 7.53
CA LEU A 53 12.48 -3.67 6.88
C LEU A 53 12.78 -2.41 6.07
N TRP A 54 13.92 -1.77 6.35
CA TRP A 54 14.34 -0.56 5.64
C TRP A 54 15.40 -0.95 4.60
N LEU A 55 14.93 -1.41 3.44
CA LEU A 55 15.78 -1.99 2.41
C LEU A 55 16.18 -0.94 1.36
N PRO A 56 17.34 -1.12 0.70
CA PRO A 56 17.72 -0.22 -0.41
C PRO A 56 16.72 -0.26 -1.57
N THR A 57 15.98 -1.37 -1.69
CA THR A 57 14.95 -1.54 -2.72
C THR A 57 13.62 -0.91 -2.32
N GLY A 58 13.56 -0.26 -1.18
CA GLY A 58 12.38 0.38 -0.63
C GLY A 58 11.97 -0.24 0.69
N PRO A 59 11.29 0.52 1.54
CA PRO A 59 10.85 0.00 2.83
C PRO A 59 9.73 -1.01 2.66
N GLU A 60 9.69 -1.99 3.56
CA GLU A 60 8.65 -3.02 3.58
C GLU A 60 8.19 -3.26 5.00
N ALA A 61 6.94 -3.63 5.17
CA ALA A 61 6.43 -4.04 6.46
C ALA A 61 5.55 -5.27 6.31
N LEU A 62 5.55 -6.11 7.31
CA LEU A 62 4.78 -7.34 7.34
C LEU A 62 4.07 -7.46 8.68
N TRP A 63 2.81 -7.82 8.65
CA TRP A 63 2.03 -8.15 9.84
C TRP A 63 1.42 -9.53 9.65
N CYS A 64 1.58 -10.38 10.66
CA CYS A 64 0.87 -11.66 10.69
C CYS A 64 -0.36 -11.46 11.56
N VAL A 65 -1.55 -11.69 11.00
CA VAL A 65 -2.81 -11.33 11.65
C VAL A 65 -3.76 -12.54 11.65
N ALA A 66 -4.35 -12.82 12.80
CA ALA A 66 -5.32 -13.90 12.95
C ALA A 66 -6.73 -13.35 12.74
N HIS A 67 -7.16 -13.23 11.47
CA HIS A 67 -8.48 -12.72 11.13
C HIS A 67 -8.82 -13.11 9.70
N PRO A 68 -10.12 -13.23 9.33
CA PRO A 68 -10.49 -13.61 7.97
C PRO A 68 -10.01 -12.64 6.90
N ALA A 69 -9.54 -13.20 5.79
CA ALA A 69 -8.89 -12.45 4.72
C ALA A 69 -9.78 -11.39 4.10
N ALA A 70 -11.04 -11.70 3.88
CA ALA A 70 -11.94 -10.80 3.17
C ALA A 70 -12.11 -9.48 3.91
N GLU A 71 -12.26 -9.53 5.24
CA GLU A 71 -12.41 -8.32 6.04
C GLU A 71 -11.12 -7.51 6.06
N ILE A 72 -9.97 -8.18 6.21
CA ILE A 72 -8.68 -7.50 6.20
C ILE A 72 -8.47 -6.80 4.87
N LYS A 73 -8.73 -7.48 3.76
CA LYS A 73 -8.53 -6.90 2.43
C LYS A 73 -9.46 -5.71 2.19
N ALA A 74 -10.71 -5.81 2.63
CA ALA A 74 -11.66 -4.72 2.47
C ALA A 74 -11.18 -3.46 3.20
N HIS A 75 -10.70 -3.61 4.44
CA HIS A 75 -10.19 -2.49 5.22
C HIS A 75 -8.89 -1.93 4.63
N CYS A 76 -8.00 -2.78 4.15
CA CYS A 76 -6.77 -2.32 3.51
C CYS A 76 -7.06 -1.54 2.23
N ALA A 77 -7.98 -2.04 1.40
CA ALA A 77 -8.37 -1.36 0.17
C ALA A 77 -9.01 -0.02 0.47
N ASP A 78 -9.85 0.06 1.50
CA ASP A 78 -10.47 1.31 1.91
C ASP A 78 -9.41 2.32 2.33
N LEU A 79 -8.43 1.90 3.12
CA LEU A 79 -7.36 2.77 3.56
C LEU A 79 -6.55 3.33 2.38
N GLU A 80 -6.24 2.48 1.41
CA GLU A 80 -5.54 2.92 0.20
C GLU A 80 -6.34 3.95 -0.60
N GLN A 81 -7.66 3.83 -0.58
CA GLN A 81 -8.52 4.71 -1.37
C GLN A 81 -8.87 6.02 -0.67
N THR A 82 -8.90 6.01 0.66
CA THR A 82 -9.40 7.18 1.40
C THR A 82 -8.30 8.08 1.96
N HIS A 83 -7.13 7.52 2.25
CA HIS A 83 -6.03 8.35 2.78
C HIS A 83 -5.39 9.14 1.65
N PRO A 84 -5.03 10.42 1.87
CA PRO A 84 -4.40 11.23 0.82
C PRO A 84 -3.12 10.62 0.24
N LEU A 85 -2.35 9.87 1.02
CA LEU A 85 -1.16 9.19 0.54
C LEU A 85 -1.42 7.73 0.17
N GLY A 86 -2.67 7.27 0.28
CA GLY A 86 -2.99 5.84 0.06
C GLY A 86 -2.67 5.33 -1.31
N ARG A 87 -2.65 6.21 -2.32
CA ARG A 87 -2.27 5.83 -3.69
C ARG A 87 -0.82 5.40 -3.79
N LEU A 88 0.01 5.78 -2.83
CA LEU A 88 1.43 5.44 -2.80
C LEU A 88 1.70 4.17 -2.00
N TRP A 89 0.69 3.64 -1.33
CA TRP A 89 0.81 2.45 -0.50
C TRP A 89 0.30 1.23 -1.24
N ASP A 90 1.06 0.15 -1.16
CA ASP A 90 0.68 -1.11 -1.78
C ASP A 90 0.49 -2.13 -0.67
N LEU A 91 -0.77 -2.35 -0.32
CA LEU A 91 -1.16 -3.26 0.76
C LEU A 91 -1.67 -4.56 0.15
N ASP A 92 -0.92 -5.63 0.36
CA ASP A 92 -1.31 -6.95 -0.10
C ASP A 92 -1.67 -7.83 1.08
N VAL A 93 -2.71 -8.62 0.91
CA VAL A 93 -3.11 -9.62 1.89
C VAL A 93 -2.81 -10.98 1.31
N ILE A 94 -2.01 -11.76 2.04
CA ILE A 94 -1.54 -13.06 1.57
C ILE A 94 -2.08 -14.14 2.50
N CYS A 95 -2.81 -15.08 1.92
CA CYS A 95 -3.32 -16.23 2.65
C CYS A 95 -2.37 -17.40 2.40
N PRO A 96 -1.83 -18.05 3.45
CA PRO A 96 -0.88 -19.14 3.25
C PRO A 96 -1.42 -20.29 2.40
N GLN A 97 -2.74 -20.53 2.43
CA GLN A 97 -3.32 -21.62 1.65
C GLN A 97 -3.67 -21.22 0.22
N HIS A 98 -4.00 -19.95 -0.01
CA HIS A 98 -4.57 -19.52 -1.30
C HIS A 98 -3.77 -18.41 -1.99
N GLY A 99 -2.73 -17.89 -1.37
CA GLY A 99 -1.91 -16.83 -1.95
C GLY A 99 -2.56 -15.46 -1.81
N HIS A 100 -2.29 -14.59 -2.76
CA HIS A 100 -2.75 -13.20 -2.69
C HIS A 100 -4.26 -13.09 -2.79
N VAL A 101 -4.83 -12.21 -1.97
CA VAL A 101 -6.25 -11.85 -2.07
C VAL A 101 -6.32 -10.58 -2.91
N GLY A 102 -6.78 -10.71 -4.15
CA GLY A 102 -6.78 -9.61 -5.10
C GLY A 102 -7.91 -8.64 -4.90
N ARG A 103 -7.75 -7.41 -5.43
CA ARG A 103 -8.79 -6.38 -5.35
C ARG A 103 -10.06 -6.80 -6.06
N GLN A 104 -9.91 -7.46 -7.21
CA GLN A 104 -11.07 -7.85 -8.01
C GLN A 104 -11.97 -8.84 -7.26
N SER A 105 -11.39 -9.65 -6.39
CA SER A 105 -12.19 -10.62 -5.63
C SER A 105 -13.14 -9.95 -4.66
N LEU A 106 -12.90 -8.69 -4.33
CA LEU A 106 -13.77 -7.89 -3.44
C LEU A 106 -14.60 -6.88 -4.22
N GLY A 107 -14.47 -6.84 -5.54
CA GLY A 107 -15.17 -5.86 -6.36
C GLY A 107 -14.63 -4.45 -6.26
N ALA A 108 -13.44 -4.28 -5.70
CA ALA A 108 -12.83 -2.96 -5.58
C ALA A 108 -12.38 -2.44 -6.95
N ASN A 109 -12.40 -1.12 -7.11
CA ASN A 109 -11.93 -0.50 -8.34
C ASN A 109 -10.44 -0.71 -8.53
N LEU A 110 -10.01 -0.82 -9.78
CA LEU A 110 -8.61 -0.85 -10.12
C LEU A 110 -7.95 0.48 -9.77
N ARG A 111 -6.65 0.44 -9.50
CA ARG A 111 -5.91 1.66 -9.20
C ARG A 111 -5.82 2.53 -10.45
N ARG A 112 -5.92 3.83 -10.23
CA ARG A 112 -5.81 4.81 -11.32
C ARG A 112 -4.39 5.33 -11.42
N CYS A 113 -4.02 5.79 -12.61
CA CYS A 113 -2.75 6.43 -12.83
C CYS A 113 -2.61 7.67 -11.93
N LEU A 114 -1.39 7.93 -11.47
CA LEU A 114 -1.12 9.07 -10.59
C LEU A 114 -1.22 10.41 -11.32
N ILE A 115 -1.12 10.41 -12.65
CA ILE A 115 -1.11 11.64 -13.46
C ILE A 115 -2.46 11.88 -14.13
N CYS A 116 -3.10 10.81 -14.62
CA CYS A 116 -4.37 10.91 -15.34
C CYS A 116 -5.38 9.92 -14.75
N ASP A 117 -6.60 9.88 -15.32
CA ASP A 117 -7.65 9.02 -14.78
C ASP A 117 -7.67 7.63 -15.41
N GLU A 118 -6.74 7.33 -16.31
CA GLU A 118 -6.67 6.00 -16.90
C GLU A 118 -6.19 4.97 -15.89
N PRO A 119 -6.49 3.68 -16.11
CA PRO A 119 -5.97 2.66 -15.21
C PRO A 119 -4.45 2.70 -15.15
N ALA A 120 -3.89 2.55 -13.95
CA ALA A 120 -2.45 2.68 -13.74
C ALA A 120 -1.65 1.71 -14.59
N HIS A 121 -2.13 0.44 -14.71
CA HIS A 121 -1.41 -0.55 -15.49
C HIS A 121 -1.36 -0.22 -16.99
N ALA A 122 -2.39 0.46 -17.50
CA ALA A 122 -2.41 0.85 -18.91
C ALA A 122 -1.34 1.93 -19.17
N CYS A 123 -1.22 2.90 -18.29
CA CYS A 123 -0.21 3.95 -18.44
C CYS A 123 1.20 3.39 -18.26
N SER A 124 1.38 2.47 -17.31
CA SER A 124 2.67 1.85 -17.08
C SER A 124 3.10 1.01 -18.29
N ARG A 125 2.18 0.21 -18.85
CA ARG A 125 2.48 -0.65 -19.97
C ARG A 125 2.80 0.16 -21.23
N SER A 126 2.04 1.21 -21.51
CA SER A 126 2.22 2.02 -22.71
C SER A 126 3.28 3.10 -22.54
N ARG A 127 3.79 3.29 -21.33
CA ARG A 127 4.70 4.38 -20.99
C ARG A 127 4.10 5.73 -21.42
N HIS A 128 2.80 5.88 -21.13
CA HIS A 128 2.04 7.07 -21.50
C HIS A 128 2.65 8.33 -20.89
N HIS A 129 3.24 8.20 -19.69
CA HIS A 129 3.91 9.31 -19.00
C HIS A 129 5.39 8.98 -18.84
N LEU A 130 6.22 10.01 -18.88
CA LEU A 130 7.64 9.85 -18.58
C LEU A 130 7.84 9.53 -17.10
N VAL A 131 8.88 8.75 -16.81
CA VAL A 131 9.20 8.39 -15.42
C VAL A 131 9.37 9.64 -14.57
N GLU A 132 10.04 10.66 -15.12
CA GLU A 132 10.26 11.93 -14.40
C GLU A 132 8.94 12.59 -14.02
N GLN A 133 7.93 12.49 -14.86
CA GLN A 133 6.61 13.06 -14.56
C GLN A 133 5.96 12.32 -13.39
N VAL A 134 6.06 11.01 -13.38
CA VAL A 134 5.50 10.20 -12.30
C VAL A 134 6.23 10.47 -10.99
N VAL A 135 7.56 10.52 -11.03
CA VAL A 135 8.38 10.84 -9.85
C VAL A 135 8.00 12.20 -9.29
N SER A 136 7.90 13.21 -10.16
CA SER A 136 7.54 14.57 -9.72
C SER A 136 6.17 14.60 -9.06
N ARG A 137 5.21 13.86 -9.62
CA ARG A 137 3.86 13.79 -9.05
C ARG A 137 3.87 13.14 -7.67
N VAL A 138 4.61 12.04 -7.52
CA VAL A 138 4.71 11.35 -6.24
C VAL A 138 5.35 12.27 -5.20
N GLU A 139 6.45 12.92 -5.57
CA GLU A 139 7.14 13.82 -4.64
C GLU A 139 6.25 14.98 -4.22
N LYS A 140 5.48 15.53 -5.17
CA LYS A 140 4.55 16.60 -4.84
C LYS A 140 3.47 16.14 -3.87
N MET A 141 2.92 14.96 -4.07
CA MET A 141 1.91 14.41 -3.16
C MET A 141 2.47 14.29 -1.74
N ILE A 142 3.69 13.78 -1.63
CA ILE A 142 4.32 13.59 -0.32
C ILE A 142 4.61 14.95 0.32
N ASP A 143 5.21 15.86 -0.44
CA ASP A 143 5.58 17.18 0.09
C ASP A 143 4.35 17.98 0.51
N ASP A 144 3.27 17.89 -0.27
CA ASP A 144 2.00 18.57 0.09
C ASP A 144 1.43 18.02 1.39
N TRP A 145 1.51 16.70 1.59
CA TRP A 145 1.03 16.09 2.83
C TRP A 145 1.80 16.60 4.04
N PHE A 146 3.14 16.64 3.95
CA PHE A 146 3.96 17.04 5.09
C PHE A 146 4.00 18.56 5.28
N ALA A 147 3.57 19.34 4.28
CA ALA A 147 3.48 20.79 4.40
C ALA A 147 2.16 21.27 4.99
N ARG A 148 1.15 20.39 5.07
CA ARG A 148 -0.14 20.79 5.62
C ARG A 148 -0.04 21.00 7.13
N ASP A 149 -0.89 21.85 7.63
CA ASP A 149 -0.97 22.09 9.07
C ASP A 149 -2.09 21.29 9.72
#